data_cbaef96f7f1a628d90c611150e395bf4
#
_entry.id   cbaef96f7f1a628d90c611150e395bf4
#
_cell.length_a   1.000
_cell.length_b   1.000
_cell.length_c   1.000
_cell.angle_alpha   90.00
_cell.angle_beta   90.00
_cell.angle_gamma   90.00
#
_symmetry.space_group_name_H-M   'P 1'
#
loop_
_entity.id
_entity.type
_entity.pdbx_description
1 polymer ?
#
loop_
_entity_poly.entity_id
_entity_poly.type
_entity_poly.pdbx_seq_one_letter_code
_entity_poly.pdbx_strand_id
1 'polypeptide(L)'
;MARKKVDQPTEEAARPELLSLDAAAAALAVSRSTLTRWLSEGHVKGFKVGRQWRFKRADLDRFSQMAHPSAAAVNVSEFEAAIAGLGVPESERVGMTTDPALPNYPNTEEEIAVENLFLALLANAVNAGASDVHFDAAQEGCIIRTRIDGVLHETVRLPRSAHRALVTCAKYHADLTVDQPAVNHDGLFRLQLLGESYHVRVASIPALYGESVAMRVLPQSYQVGNLDSIGMHDDDKSRYLRAVKSPNGLVLVTGPSGSGKTTVMYAGLQRIVKPEIKTFSIEDPVIAVLPWVTQVPVNRKAGMTFEHLQRALTRQDPDVIMVGGVDSLAVAEGCLQHALIGHLVLTTLHANSAASAVTRLLDMGIEPFMLAESLLCIVGARLARKVCPQCAEPDEPAFGVLSPFAERARAGGYVLPDNPKFMRGRGCDHCRGTGHRGRVGLYEVMEMDDDLCRMVMERAPAKALQEAAVKKGMTTLAADGLRKAVEGITSVFEAVRVTHTTEG
;
A
#
# COMPACT_ATOMS: atom_id res chain seq x y z
N MET A 1 -6.32 -86.16 32.02
CA MET A 1 -6.90 -84.82 32.08
C MET A 1 -5.81 -83.82 31.70
N ALA A 2 -5.80 -83.42 30.47
CA ALA A 2 -4.80 -82.48 29.86
C ALA A 2 -5.32 -81.07 29.93
N ARG A 3 -4.57 -80.17 30.58
CA ARG A 3 -4.84 -78.74 30.59
C ARG A 3 -4.23 -78.11 29.31
N LYS A 4 -5.12 -77.57 28.42
CA LYS A 4 -4.73 -76.70 27.30
C LYS A 4 -4.14 -75.41 27.81
N LYS A 5 -2.90 -75.08 27.39
CA LYS A 5 -2.32 -73.72 27.47
C LYS A 5 -3.01 -72.87 26.39
N VAL A 6 -3.54 -71.75 26.78
CA VAL A 6 -4.01 -70.70 25.90
C VAL A 6 -2.80 -69.77 25.65
N ASP A 7 -2.34 -69.68 24.40
CA ASP A 7 -1.36 -68.70 23.94
C ASP A 7 -2.06 -67.35 23.83
N GLN A 8 -1.54 -66.37 24.57
CA GLN A 8 -1.84 -64.96 24.38
C GLN A 8 -0.87 -64.37 23.35
N PRO A 9 -1.33 -63.60 22.35
CA PRO A 9 -0.43 -62.87 21.45
C PRO A 9 0.22 -61.72 22.20
N THR A 10 1.53 -61.69 22.25
CA THR A 10 2.35 -60.57 22.71
C THR A 10 2.25 -59.43 21.69
N GLU A 11 1.62 -58.31 22.07
CA GLU A 11 1.75 -57.01 21.41
C GLU A 11 3.20 -56.56 21.49
N GLU A 12 3.96 -56.76 20.45
CA GLU A 12 5.28 -56.13 20.26
C GLU A 12 5.06 -54.65 19.97
N ALA A 13 5.16 -53.81 21.02
CA ALA A 13 5.13 -52.36 20.90
C ALA A 13 6.28 -51.92 19.98
N ALA A 14 5.95 -51.50 18.76
CA ALA A 14 6.90 -50.97 17.78
C ALA A 14 7.72 -49.84 18.41
N ARG A 15 9.03 -50.02 18.55
CA ARG A 15 9.94 -48.97 19.01
C ARG A 15 9.86 -47.80 18.04
N PRO A 16 9.74 -46.54 18.52
CA PRO A 16 9.65 -45.38 17.62
C PRO A 16 10.92 -45.29 16.79
N GLU A 17 10.74 -45.24 15.47
CA GLU A 17 11.84 -45.08 14.50
C GLU A 17 12.53 -43.74 14.73
N LEU A 18 13.81 -43.80 15.18
CA LEU A 18 14.63 -42.65 15.50
C LEU A 18 15.60 -42.35 14.34
N LEU A 19 15.43 -41.21 13.70
CA LEU A 19 16.26 -40.77 12.58
C LEU A 19 17.45 -39.93 13.07
N SER A 20 18.60 -40.07 12.38
CA SER A 20 19.74 -39.17 12.57
C SER A 20 19.47 -37.79 11.94
N LEU A 21 20.31 -36.80 12.22
CA LEU A 21 20.19 -35.47 11.62
C LEU A 21 20.22 -35.54 10.09
N ASP A 22 21.08 -36.38 9.51
CA ASP A 22 21.21 -36.54 8.07
C ASP A 22 20.00 -37.26 7.47
N ALA A 23 19.51 -38.31 8.15
CA ALA A 23 18.31 -39.02 7.71
C ALA A 23 17.03 -38.17 7.86
N ALA A 24 16.97 -37.31 8.89
CA ALA A 24 15.87 -36.38 9.07
C ALA A 24 15.88 -35.24 8.04
N ALA A 25 17.06 -34.72 7.67
CA ALA A 25 17.22 -33.74 6.60
C ALA A 25 16.80 -34.34 5.24
N ALA A 26 17.22 -35.58 4.96
CA ALA A 26 16.81 -36.29 3.76
C ALA A 26 15.29 -36.58 3.74
N ALA A 27 14.70 -36.95 4.88
CA ALA A 27 13.26 -37.21 4.99
C ALA A 27 12.39 -35.97 4.78
N LEU A 28 12.93 -34.77 5.09
CA LEU A 28 12.28 -33.48 4.87
C LEU A 28 12.73 -32.80 3.57
N ALA A 29 13.56 -33.47 2.74
CA ALA A 29 14.13 -32.96 1.50
C ALA A 29 14.85 -31.58 1.65
N VAL A 30 15.53 -31.35 2.80
CA VAL A 30 16.22 -30.08 3.10
C VAL A 30 17.71 -30.31 3.38
N SER A 31 18.50 -29.22 3.34
CA SER A 31 19.91 -29.27 3.72
C SER A 31 20.07 -29.48 5.23
N ARG A 32 21.21 -30.09 5.64
CA ARG A 32 21.56 -30.26 7.07
C ARG A 32 21.62 -28.90 7.81
N SER A 33 22.06 -27.84 7.15
CA SER A 33 22.11 -26.50 7.71
C SER A 33 20.71 -25.92 7.94
N THR A 34 19.78 -26.15 7.03
CA THR A 34 18.37 -25.75 7.15
C THR A 34 17.70 -26.46 8.33
N LEU A 35 17.87 -27.78 8.44
CA LEU A 35 17.29 -28.55 9.57
C LEU A 35 17.91 -28.12 10.90
N THR A 36 19.22 -27.82 10.95
CA THR A 36 19.88 -27.34 12.15
C THR A 36 19.36 -25.97 12.57
N ARG A 37 19.12 -25.07 11.62
CA ARG A 37 18.48 -23.78 11.85
C ARG A 37 17.05 -23.95 12.40
N TRP A 38 16.21 -24.75 11.79
CA TRP A 38 14.86 -25.04 12.25
C TRP A 38 14.84 -25.67 13.67
N LEU A 39 15.84 -26.48 13.99
CA LEU A 39 15.99 -27.04 15.31
C LEU A 39 16.38 -25.97 16.36
N SER A 40 17.27 -25.02 16.00
CA SER A 40 17.66 -23.92 16.89
C SER A 40 16.55 -22.88 17.08
N GLU A 41 15.69 -22.70 16.08
CA GLU A 41 14.52 -21.84 16.11
C GLU A 41 13.28 -22.50 16.75
N GLY A 42 13.38 -23.81 17.10
CA GLY A 42 12.31 -24.56 17.76
C GLY A 42 11.18 -25.03 16.83
N HIS A 43 11.35 -24.90 15.51
CA HIS A 43 10.36 -25.32 14.51
C HIS A 43 10.25 -26.85 14.41
N VAL A 44 11.37 -27.55 14.55
CA VAL A 44 11.42 -29.03 14.55
C VAL A 44 11.84 -29.54 15.93
N LYS A 45 11.09 -30.52 16.45
CA LYS A 45 11.41 -31.16 17.72
C LYS A 45 12.44 -32.27 17.53
N GLY A 46 13.62 -32.08 18.11
CA GLY A 46 14.67 -33.08 18.19
C GLY A 46 15.15 -33.24 19.64
N PHE A 47 15.75 -34.37 19.97
CA PHE A 47 16.36 -34.61 21.27
C PHE A 47 17.76 -35.20 21.10
N LYS A 48 18.63 -34.96 22.09
CA LYS A 48 20.00 -35.47 22.07
C LYS A 48 20.09 -36.86 22.71
N VAL A 49 20.71 -37.79 21.97
CA VAL A 49 21.15 -39.08 22.54
C VAL A 49 22.67 -39.02 22.51
N GLY A 50 23.27 -38.81 23.66
CA GLY A 50 24.70 -38.51 23.79
C GLY A 50 25.04 -37.17 23.09
N ARG A 51 25.96 -37.23 22.14
CA ARG A 51 26.38 -36.03 21.34
C ARG A 51 25.64 -35.87 20.03
N GLN A 52 24.68 -36.74 19.71
CA GLN A 52 24.00 -36.76 18.41
C GLN A 52 22.53 -36.38 18.54
N TRP A 53 22.01 -35.58 17.62
CA TRP A 53 20.58 -35.31 17.50
C TRP A 53 19.81 -36.50 16.94
N ARG A 54 18.65 -36.75 17.51
CA ARG A 54 17.69 -37.78 17.08
C ARG A 54 16.31 -37.15 16.91
N PHE A 55 15.58 -37.64 15.93
CA PHE A 55 14.25 -37.18 15.59
C PHE A 55 13.31 -38.37 15.52
N LYS A 56 12.12 -38.25 16.09
CA LYS A 56 11.07 -39.25 15.88
C LYS A 56 10.47 -39.07 14.53
N ARG A 57 10.32 -40.15 13.75
CA ARG A 57 9.70 -40.12 12.42
C ARG A 57 8.33 -39.44 12.46
N ALA A 58 7.47 -39.79 13.42
CA ALA A 58 6.16 -39.20 13.61
C ALA A 58 6.19 -37.68 13.87
N ASP A 59 7.23 -37.13 14.51
CA ASP A 59 7.35 -35.68 14.73
C ASP A 59 7.78 -34.96 13.43
N LEU A 60 8.61 -35.60 12.59
CA LEU A 60 8.98 -35.09 11.27
C LEU A 60 7.81 -35.16 10.28
N ASP A 61 7.07 -36.28 10.30
CA ASP A 61 5.87 -36.44 9.45
C ASP A 61 4.81 -35.40 9.84
N ARG A 62 4.63 -35.14 11.15
CA ARG A 62 3.74 -34.08 11.64
C ARG A 62 4.23 -32.69 11.24
N PHE A 63 5.54 -32.45 11.34
CA PHE A 63 6.15 -31.19 10.89
C PHE A 63 5.98 -31.02 9.36
N SER A 64 6.24 -32.07 8.57
CA SER A 64 6.01 -32.07 7.13
C SER A 64 4.54 -31.78 6.77
N GLN A 65 3.59 -32.37 7.51
CA GLN A 65 2.16 -32.09 7.35
C GLN A 65 1.76 -30.68 7.83
N MET A 66 2.50 -30.08 8.76
CA MET A 66 2.29 -28.70 9.21
C MET A 66 3.00 -27.69 8.30
N ALA A 67 4.21 -28.01 7.87
CA ALA A 67 5.01 -27.18 6.96
C ALA A 67 4.49 -27.23 5.51
N HIS A 68 3.95 -28.37 5.11
CA HIS A 68 3.17 -28.55 3.89
C HIS A 68 1.77 -29.00 4.34
N PRO A 69 0.86 -28.07 4.71
CA PRO A 69 -0.51 -28.46 4.93
C PRO A 69 -0.97 -29.12 3.62
N SER A 70 -1.14 -30.45 3.67
CA SER A 70 -1.55 -31.21 2.51
C SER A 70 -2.69 -30.45 1.85
N ALA A 71 -2.55 -30.16 0.58
CA ALA A 71 -3.61 -29.64 -0.28
C ALA A 71 -4.81 -30.62 -0.35
N ALA A 72 -4.85 -31.62 0.51
CA ALA A 72 -5.77 -32.74 0.61
C ALA A 72 -7.23 -32.32 0.82
N ALA A 73 -7.72 -31.40 0.06
CA ALA A 73 -9.12 -31.04 -0.15
C ALA A 73 -9.23 -29.93 -1.22
N VAL A 74 -8.20 -29.70 -2.02
CA VAL A 74 -8.25 -28.71 -3.09
C VAL A 74 -8.77 -29.43 -4.34
N ASN A 75 -9.93 -29.01 -4.82
CA ASN A 75 -10.46 -29.53 -6.07
C ASN A 75 -9.81 -28.75 -7.23
N VAL A 76 -8.82 -29.37 -7.89
CA VAL A 76 -8.07 -28.77 -9.01
C VAL A 76 -9.01 -28.24 -10.10
N SER A 77 -10.09 -28.96 -10.40
CA SER A 77 -11.07 -28.55 -11.41
C SER A 77 -11.85 -27.28 -11.03
N GLU A 78 -12.08 -27.02 -9.73
CA GLU A 78 -12.68 -25.77 -9.26
C GLU A 78 -11.73 -24.59 -9.45
N PHE A 79 -10.42 -24.81 -9.28
CA PHE A 79 -9.41 -23.78 -9.50
C PHE A 79 -9.24 -23.46 -10.98
N GLU A 80 -9.23 -24.49 -11.84
CA GLU A 80 -9.22 -24.29 -13.29
C GLU A 80 -10.45 -23.53 -13.77
N ALA A 81 -11.63 -23.86 -13.24
CA ALA A 81 -12.86 -23.12 -13.53
C ALA A 81 -12.81 -21.67 -13.03
N ALA A 82 -12.26 -21.43 -11.83
CA ALA A 82 -12.05 -20.08 -11.31
C ALA A 82 -11.07 -19.27 -12.16
N ILE A 83 -9.96 -19.89 -12.59
CA ILE A 83 -8.97 -19.30 -13.49
C ILE A 83 -9.61 -18.92 -14.84
N ALA A 84 -10.40 -19.82 -15.42
CA ALA A 84 -11.13 -19.56 -16.67
C ALA A 84 -12.10 -18.38 -16.54
N GLY A 85 -12.79 -18.30 -15.40
CA GLY A 85 -13.68 -17.18 -15.05
C GLY A 85 -13.00 -15.82 -14.90
N LEU A 86 -11.69 -15.80 -14.59
CA LEU A 86 -10.91 -14.56 -14.49
C LEU A 86 -10.54 -13.99 -15.89
N GLY A 87 -10.68 -14.77 -16.96
CA GLY A 87 -10.41 -14.31 -18.32
C GLY A 87 -8.94 -13.96 -18.60
N VAL A 88 -7.99 -14.49 -17.81
CA VAL A 88 -6.55 -14.26 -18.00
C VAL A 88 -6.02 -15.32 -18.99
N PRO A 89 -5.50 -14.92 -20.17
CA PRO A 89 -4.95 -15.86 -21.15
C PRO A 89 -3.78 -16.68 -20.58
N GLU A 90 -3.63 -17.91 -21.03
CA GLU A 90 -2.53 -18.78 -20.58
C GLU A 90 -1.15 -18.19 -20.92
N SER A 91 -1.03 -17.50 -22.05
CA SER A 91 0.18 -16.77 -22.46
C SER A 91 0.60 -15.67 -21.48
N GLU A 92 -0.33 -15.08 -20.77
CA GLU A 92 -0.06 -14.06 -19.73
C GLU A 92 0.33 -14.69 -18.39
N ARG A 93 0.12 -16.00 -18.21
CA ARG A 93 0.49 -16.78 -17.02
C ARG A 93 1.90 -17.39 -17.13
N VAL A 94 2.34 -17.74 -18.32
CA VAL A 94 3.60 -18.48 -18.60
C VAL A 94 4.87 -17.63 -18.40
N GLY A 95 4.76 -16.31 -18.29
CA GLY A 95 5.89 -15.40 -18.05
C GLY A 95 6.14 -15.06 -16.58
N MET A 96 5.51 -15.75 -15.64
CA MET A 96 5.62 -15.48 -14.21
C MET A 96 6.82 -16.23 -13.63
N THR A 97 7.93 -15.55 -13.45
CA THR A 97 9.07 -16.07 -12.69
C THR A 97 8.98 -15.57 -11.25
N THR A 98 8.73 -16.48 -10.33
CA THR A 98 9.01 -16.30 -8.92
C THR A 98 10.52 -16.18 -8.69
N ASP A 99 10.93 -15.57 -7.59
CA ASP A 99 12.36 -15.45 -7.24
C ASP A 99 13.01 -16.84 -7.26
N PRO A 100 14.03 -17.09 -8.11
CA PRO A 100 14.68 -18.40 -8.21
C PRO A 100 15.41 -18.81 -6.92
N ALA A 101 15.44 -17.95 -5.91
CA ALA A 101 16.00 -18.25 -4.60
C ALA A 101 15.04 -19.00 -3.67
N LEU A 102 13.75 -19.19 -4.05
CA LEU A 102 12.79 -19.94 -3.24
C LEU A 102 12.96 -21.45 -3.49
N PRO A 103 13.35 -22.25 -2.48
CA PRO A 103 13.58 -23.67 -2.66
C PRO A 103 12.27 -24.46 -2.74
N ASN A 104 12.08 -25.17 -3.87
CA ASN A 104 11.18 -26.32 -3.99
C ASN A 104 9.67 -26.11 -3.72
N TYR A 105 9.08 -25.04 -4.19
CA TYR A 105 7.62 -24.86 -4.21
C TYR A 105 7.20 -24.31 -5.59
N PRO A 106 6.15 -24.81 -6.23
CA PRO A 106 5.28 -25.95 -5.87
C PRO A 106 5.83 -27.31 -6.32
N ASN A 107 5.51 -28.43 -5.61
CA ASN A 107 6.01 -29.78 -5.88
C ASN A 107 4.91 -30.81 -6.23
N THR A 108 3.65 -30.54 -5.87
CA THR A 108 2.52 -31.39 -6.14
C THR A 108 1.58 -30.77 -7.18
N GLU A 109 0.73 -31.58 -7.83
CA GLU A 109 -0.27 -31.07 -8.77
C GLU A 109 -1.22 -30.06 -8.12
N GLU A 110 -1.59 -30.29 -6.85
CA GLU A 110 -2.44 -29.39 -6.09
C GLU A 110 -1.73 -28.06 -5.76
N GLU A 111 -0.46 -28.10 -5.40
CA GLU A 111 0.35 -26.89 -5.14
C GLU A 111 0.54 -26.09 -6.43
N ILE A 112 0.77 -26.74 -7.55
CA ILE A 112 0.83 -26.10 -8.88
C ILE A 112 -0.50 -25.42 -9.22
N ALA A 113 -1.63 -26.09 -8.94
CA ALA A 113 -2.95 -25.49 -9.19
C ALA A 113 -3.22 -24.25 -8.31
N VAL A 114 -2.81 -24.30 -7.02
CA VAL A 114 -2.89 -23.16 -6.11
C VAL A 114 -2.04 -21.99 -6.60
N GLU A 115 -0.80 -22.27 -6.99
CA GLU A 115 0.14 -21.28 -7.52
C GLU A 115 -0.43 -20.62 -8.79
N ASN A 116 -0.93 -21.41 -9.72
CA ASN A 116 -1.54 -20.92 -10.96
C ASN A 116 -2.76 -20.02 -10.67
N LEU A 117 -3.59 -20.38 -9.70
CA LEU A 117 -4.72 -19.55 -9.28
C LEU A 117 -4.24 -18.25 -8.62
N PHE A 118 -3.26 -18.32 -7.71
CA PHE A 118 -2.68 -17.16 -7.05
C PHE A 118 -2.12 -16.16 -8.06
N LEU A 119 -1.33 -16.63 -9.01
CA LEU A 119 -0.75 -15.83 -10.07
C LEU A 119 -1.82 -15.25 -11.01
N ALA A 120 -2.84 -16.06 -11.37
CA ALA A 120 -3.96 -15.58 -12.18
C ALA A 120 -4.77 -14.46 -11.48
N LEU A 121 -4.95 -14.56 -10.16
CA LEU A 121 -5.61 -13.50 -9.38
C LEU A 121 -4.79 -12.21 -9.39
N LEU A 122 -3.47 -12.29 -9.23
CA LEU A 122 -2.58 -11.13 -9.31
C LEU A 122 -2.54 -10.55 -10.73
N ALA A 123 -2.48 -11.39 -11.77
CA ALA A 123 -2.54 -10.94 -13.16
C ALA A 123 -3.85 -10.23 -13.48
N ASN A 124 -4.98 -10.80 -13.07
CA ASN A 124 -6.28 -10.16 -13.23
C ASN A 124 -6.32 -8.79 -12.52
N ALA A 125 -5.76 -8.71 -11.30
CA ALA A 125 -5.69 -7.47 -10.54
C ALA A 125 -4.83 -6.42 -11.25
N VAL A 126 -3.65 -6.79 -11.75
CA VAL A 126 -2.75 -5.90 -12.51
C VAL A 126 -3.43 -5.40 -13.80
N ASN A 127 -4.02 -6.30 -14.58
CA ASN A 127 -4.74 -5.95 -15.81
C ASN A 127 -5.95 -5.05 -15.54
N ALA A 128 -6.52 -5.16 -14.34
CA ALA A 128 -7.60 -4.28 -13.89
C ALA A 128 -7.12 -2.90 -13.41
N GLY A 129 -5.81 -2.71 -13.24
CA GLY A 129 -5.25 -1.53 -12.61
C GLY A 129 -5.53 -1.47 -11.10
N ALA A 130 -5.68 -2.61 -10.44
CA ALA A 130 -5.91 -2.68 -9.01
C ALA A 130 -4.64 -2.27 -8.23
N SER A 131 -4.83 -1.56 -7.13
CA SER A 131 -3.76 -1.21 -6.20
C SER A 131 -3.56 -2.26 -5.11
N ASP A 132 -4.63 -2.96 -4.73
CA ASP A 132 -4.62 -3.95 -3.65
C ASP A 132 -5.48 -5.16 -4.00
N VAL A 133 -5.08 -6.34 -3.51
CA VAL A 133 -5.83 -7.60 -3.57
C VAL A 133 -6.05 -8.09 -2.15
N HIS A 134 -7.27 -8.50 -1.84
CA HIS A 134 -7.66 -8.96 -0.51
C HIS A 134 -8.19 -10.38 -0.57
N PHE A 135 -7.69 -11.24 0.32
CA PHE A 135 -8.21 -12.58 0.56
C PHE A 135 -8.88 -12.58 1.93
N ASP A 136 -10.19 -12.62 1.94
CA ASP A 136 -10.97 -12.56 3.17
C ASP A 136 -11.68 -13.88 3.43
N ALA A 137 -11.39 -14.49 4.60
CA ALA A 137 -12.12 -15.65 5.08
C ALA A 137 -13.55 -15.25 5.48
N ALA A 138 -14.53 -15.97 4.97
CA ALA A 138 -15.94 -15.84 5.32
C ALA A 138 -16.48 -17.18 5.85
N GLN A 139 -17.70 -17.15 6.41
CA GLN A 139 -18.32 -18.34 6.96
C GLN A 139 -18.46 -19.46 5.92
N GLU A 140 -18.82 -19.11 4.68
CA GLU A 140 -19.10 -20.05 3.59
C GLU A 140 -17.97 -20.18 2.57
N GLY A 141 -16.79 -19.59 2.82
CA GLY A 141 -15.69 -19.66 1.86
C GLY A 141 -14.67 -18.53 1.97
N CYS A 142 -14.10 -18.18 0.84
CA CYS A 142 -13.14 -17.09 0.67
C CYS A 142 -13.69 -16.08 -0.33
N ILE A 143 -13.64 -14.80 0.02
CA ILE A 143 -14.01 -13.71 -0.88
C ILE A 143 -12.72 -13.02 -1.31
N ILE A 144 -12.43 -13.06 -2.61
CA ILE A 144 -11.32 -12.33 -3.21
C ILE A 144 -11.86 -10.98 -3.70
N ARG A 145 -11.23 -9.90 -3.23
CA ARG A 145 -11.60 -8.53 -3.62
C ARG A 145 -10.38 -7.79 -4.15
N THR A 146 -10.59 -6.98 -5.17
CA THR A 146 -9.57 -6.08 -5.70
C THR A 146 -9.96 -4.63 -5.48
N ARG A 147 -9.00 -3.77 -5.15
CA ARG A 147 -9.21 -2.32 -5.03
C ARG A 147 -8.80 -1.65 -6.32
N ILE A 148 -9.76 -1.18 -7.09
CA ILE A 148 -9.56 -0.47 -8.36
C ILE A 148 -10.02 0.97 -8.17
N ASP A 149 -9.17 1.93 -8.53
CA ASP A 149 -9.45 3.37 -8.37
C ASP A 149 -9.99 3.74 -6.97
N GLY A 150 -9.48 3.08 -5.92
CA GLY A 150 -9.82 3.30 -4.52
C GLY A 150 -11.08 2.56 -4.03
N VAL A 151 -11.84 1.89 -4.90
CA VAL A 151 -13.05 1.15 -4.57
C VAL A 151 -12.80 -0.36 -4.57
N LEU A 152 -13.32 -1.07 -3.57
CA LEU A 152 -13.25 -2.53 -3.51
C LEU A 152 -14.32 -3.15 -4.42
N HIS A 153 -13.89 -4.10 -5.23
CA HIS A 153 -14.74 -4.91 -6.08
C HIS A 153 -14.55 -6.39 -5.71
N GLU A 154 -15.64 -7.13 -5.62
CA GLU A 154 -15.59 -8.58 -5.50
C GLU A 154 -15.13 -9.17 -6.84
N THR A 155 -14.07 -9.96 -6.81
CA THR A 155 -13.48 -10.57 -8.01
C THR A 155 -14.00 -11.99 -8.19
N VAL A 156 -13.93 -12.80 -7.13
CA VAL A 156 -14.39 -14.21 -7.14
C VAL A 156 -14.64 -14.70 -5.72
N ARG A 157 -15.57 -15.64 -5.59
CA ARG A 157 -15.79 -16.43 -4.37
C ARG A 157 -15.25 -17.83 -4.59
N LEU A 158 -14.50 -18.31 -3.60
CA LEU A 158 -13.86 -19.60 -3.61
C LEU A 158 -14.27 -20.42 -2.38
N PRO A 159 -14.19 -21.75 -2.41
CA PRO A 159 -14.46 -22.58 -1.26
C PRO A 159 -13.44 -22.32 -0.14
N ARG A 160 -13.79 -22.72 1.09
CA ARG A 160 -12.95 -22.49 2.28
C ARG A 160 -11.58 -23.19 2.19
N SER A 161 -11.51 -24.33 1.48
CA SER A 161 -10.23 -25.03 1.23
C SER A 161 -9.24 -24.17 0.45
N ALA A 162 -9.72 -23.42 -0.55
CA ALA A 162 -8.90 -22.52 -1.35
C ALA A 162 -8.31 -21.38 -0.53
N HIS A 163 -9.04 -20.86 0.47
CA HIS A 163 -8.56 -19.76 1.30
C HIS A 163 -7.23 -20.09 1.98
N ARG A 164 -7.18 -21.22 2.70
CA ARG A 164 -5.95 -21.61 3.42
C ARG A 164 -4.78 -21.84 2.46
N ALA A 165 -5.03 -22.46 1.32
CA ALA A 165 -4.01 -22.71 0.31
C ALA A 165 -3.45 -21.40 -0.27
N LEU A 166 -4.32 -20.44 -0.63
CA LEU A 166 -3.92 -19.13 -1.14
C LEU A 166 -3.16 -18.29 -0.09
N VAL A 167 -3.59 -18.33 1.17
CA VAL A 167 -2.87 -17.65 2.28
C VAL A 167 -1.48 -18.24 2.46
N THR A 168 -1.36 -19.57 2.43
CA THR A 168 -0.07 -20.27 2.50
C THR A 168 0.84 -19.86 1.33
N CYS A 169 0.30 -19.84 0.10
CA CYS A 169 1.02 -19.41 -1.09
C CYS A 169 1.51 -17.96 -0.97
N ALA A 170 0.64 -17.02 -0.54
CA ALA A 170 1.00 -15.62 -0.36
C ALA A 170 2.10 -15.44 0.70
N LYS A 171 2.01 -16.16 1.82
CA LYS A 171 3.04 -16.14 2.88
C LYS A 171 4.36 -16.72 2.40
N TYR A 172 4.30 -17.82 1.66
CA TYR A 172 5.49 -18.47 1.11
C TYR A 172 6.27 -17.52 0.20
N HIS A 173 5.61 -16.86 -0.76
CA HIS A 173 6.25 -15.87 -1.62
C HIS A 173 6.87 -14.69 -0.85
N ALA A 174 6.25 -14.29 0.25
CA ALA A 174 6.70 -13.18 1.06
C ALA A 174 7.74 -13.55 2.14
N ASP A 175 8.26 -14.79 2.13
CA ASP A 175 9.19 -15.35 3.14
C ASP A 175 8.64 -15.20 4.57
N LEU A 176 7.34 -15.46 4.73
CA LEU A 176 6.64 -15.37 6.00
C LEU A 176 6.39 -16.75 6.61
N THR A 177 6.31 -16.80 7.94
CA THR A 177 6.04 -18.02 8.68
C THR A 177 4.60 -18.51 8.46
N VAL A 178 4.43 -19.71 7.93
CA VAL A 178 3.12 -20.30 7.59
C VAL A 178 2.45 -20.95 8.80
N ASP A 179 3.23 -21.51 9.72
CA ASP A 179 2.77 -22.30 10.88
C ASP A 179 2.27 -21.47 12.07
N GLN A 180 2.28 -20.14 11.97
CA GLN A 180 1.84 -19.21 13.00
C GLN A 180 0.66 -18.34 12.54
N PRO A 181 -0.56 -18.91 12.37
CA PRO A 181 -1.71 -18.15 11.89
C PRO A 181 -2.29 -17.19 12.94
N ALA A 182 -1.81 -17.25 14.20
CA ALA A 182 -2.31 -16.44 15.32
C ALA A 182 -1.58 -15.10 15.51
N VAL A 183 -0.58 -14.78 14.67
CA VAL A 183 0.21 -13.54 14.73
C VAL A 183 0.13 -12.78 13.43
N ASN A 184 0.36 -11.47 13.52
CA ASN A 184 0.43 -10.62 12.33
C ASN A 184 1.71 -10.88 11.56
N HIS A 185 1.62 -10.91 10.25
CA HIS A 185 2.78 -11.01 9.37
C HIS A 185 2.80 -9.83 8.40
N ASP A 186 4.00 -9.35 8.09
CA ASP A 186 4.24 -8.32 7.08
C ASP A 186 5.50 -8.73 6.30
N GLY A 187 5.38 -8.81 4.97
CA GLY A 187 6.45 -9.23 4.08
C GLY A 187 6.35 -8.58 2.71
N LEU A 188 7.33 -8.88 1.89
CA LEU A 188 7.46 -8.32 0.54
C LEU A 188 8.02 -9.38 -0.40
N PHE A 189 7.47 -9.49 -1.60
CA PHE A 189 8.08 -10.28 -2.67
C PHE A 189 8.07 -9.51 -3.99
N ARG A 190 8.90 -9.98 -4.92
CA ARG A 190 8.95 -9.46 -6.29
C ARG A 190 8.18 -10.38 -7.20
N LEU A 191 7.44 -9.79 -8.12
CA LEU A 191 6.66 -10.51 -9.11
C LEU A 191 6.99 -9.97 -10.49
N GLN A 192 7.35 -10.85 -11.44
CA GLN A 192 7.44 -10.52 -12.85
C GLN A 192 6.12 -10.88 -13.52
N LEU A 193 5.46 -9.91 -14.13
CA LEU A 193 4.16 -10.09 -14.74
C LEU A 193 4.04 -9.23 -15.99
N LEU A 194 3.59 -9.81 -17.10
CA LEU A 194 3.37 -9.08 -18.35
C LEU A 194 4.61 -8.28 -18.85
N GLY A 195 5.82 -8.78 -18.55
CA GLY A 195 7.07 -8.12 -18.90
C GLY A 195 7.48 -6.99 -17.95
N GLU A 196 6.72 -6.70 -16.92
CA GLU A 196 7.01 -5.71 -15.90
C GLU A 196 7.28 -6.35 -14.53
N SER A 197 8.07 -5.66 -13.72
CA SER A 197 8.37 -6.06 -12.34
C SER A 197 7.44 -5.34 -11.36
N TYR A 198 6.93 -6.09 -10.39
CA TYR A 198 6.08 -5.57 -9.31
C TYR A 198 6.68 -5.91 -7.95
N HIS A 199 6.54 -4.98 -7.01
CA HIS A 199 6.72 -5.26 -5.59
C HIS A 199 5.35 -5.52 -4.98
N VAL A 200 5.18 -6.69 -4.37
CA VAL A 200 3.93 -7.06 -3.69
C VAL A 200 4.18 -7.11 -2.19
N ARG A 201 3.62 -6.14 -1.47
CA ARG A 201 3.65 -6.13 -0.01
C ARG A 201 2.47 -6.94 0.51
N VAL A 202 2.76 -7.92 1.36
CA VAL A 202 1.78 -8.83 1.96
C VAL A 202 1.66 -8.51 3.44
N ALA A 203 0.42 -8.27 3.89
CA ALA A 203 0.10 -8.17 5.29
C ALA A 203 -0.99 -9.20 5.62
N SER A 204 -0.78 -10.04 6.65
CA SER A 204 -1.79 -10.96 7.13
C SER A 204 -2.10 -10.71 8.60
N ILE A 205 -3.38 -10.86 8.95
CA ILE A 205 -3.86 -10.74 10.32
C ILE A 205 -4.81 -11.90 10.65
N PRO A 206 -4.80 -12.42 11.89
CA PRO A 206 -5.79 -13.38 12.36
C PRO A 206 -7.20 -12.78 12.32
N ALA A 207 -8.18 -13.52 11.75
CA ALA A 207 -9.58 -13.16 11.75
C ALA A 207 -10.46 -14.34 12.15
N LEU A 208 -11.78 -14.10 12.37
CA LEU A 208 -12.69 -15.09 12.95
C LEU A 208 -12.77 -16.41 12.15
N TYR A 209 -12.76 -16.35 10.82
CA TYR A 209 -12.92 -17.52 9.96
C TYR A 209 -11.62 -18.01 9.32
N GLY A 210 -10.50 -17.36 9.57
CA GLY A 210 -9.17 -17.61 9.01
C GLY A 210 -8.38 -16.31 8.91
N GLU A 211 -7.18 -16.34 8.36
CA GLU A 211 -6.39 -15.14 8.21
C GLU A 211 -6.96 -14.24 7.11
N SER A 212 -7.02 -12.93 7.35
CA SER A 212 -7.27 -11.95 6.29
C SER A 212 -5.92 -11.50 5.72
N VAL A 213 -5.77 -11.54 4.41
CA VAL A 213 -4.54 -11.14 3.71
C VAL A 213 -4.83 -9.95 2.82
N ALA A 214 -4.01 -8.91 2.94
CA ALA A 214 -3.99 -7.76 2.06
C ALA A 214 -2.66 -7.72 1.31
N MET A 215 -2.72 -7.67 -0.01
CA MET A 215 -1.56 -7.56 -0.88
C MET A 215 -1.62 -6.24 -1.65
N ARG A 216 -0.64 -5.38 -1.44
CA ARG A 216 -0.47 -4.15 -2.23
C ARG A 216 0.47 -4.41 -3.38
N VAL A 217 -0.01 -4.18 -4.60
CA VAL A 217 0.74 -4.42 -5.83
C VAL A 217 1.28 -3.08 -6.35
N LEU A 218 2.60 -2.95 -6.37
CA LEU A 218 3.29 -1.73 -6.78
C LEU A 218 4.18 -2.04 -7.99
N PRO A 219 3.94 -1.47 -9.18
CA PRO A 219 4.83 -1.64 -10.31
C PRO A 219 6.20 -1.03 -10.00
N GLN A 220 7.29 -1.76 -10.30
CA GLN A 220 8.65 -1.25 -10.11
C GLN A 220 8.97 -0.13 -11.11
N SER A 221 8.38 -0.20 -12.30
CA SER A 221 8.44 0.84 -13.34
C SER A 221 7.41 1.95 -13.11
N TYR A 222 7.01 2.20 -11.84
CA TYR A 222 6.06 3.27 -11.55
C TYR A 222 6.56 4.57 -12.15
N GLN A 223 5.96 4.93 -13.30
CA GLN A 223 6.23 6.23 -13.90
C GLN A 223 5.60 7.29 -13.02
N VAL A 224 6.45 7.98 -12.30
CA VAL A 224 6.03 9.15 -11.54
C VAL A 224 5.43 10.13 -12.51
N GLY A 225 4.13 10.40 -12.38
CA GLY A 225 3.49 11.46 -13.16
C GLY A 225 4.27 12.76 -12.95
N ASN A 226 4.57 13.44 -14.05
CA ASN A 226 5.16 14.78 -13.95
C ASN A 226 4.10 15.78 -13.47
N LEU A 227 4.54 16.96 -13.04
CA LEU A 227 3.65 17.98 -12.47
C LEU A 227 2.55 18.44 -13.47
N ASP A 228 2.77 18.27 -14.77
CA ASP A 228 1.80 18.64 -15.81
C ASP A 228 0.73 17.56 -16.00
N SER A 229 1.00 16.31 -15.60
CA SER A 229 0.10 15.17 -15.78
C SER A 229 -0.76 14.83 -14.56
N ILE A 230 -0.44 15.34 -13.37
CA ILE A 230 -1.17 15.02 -12.14
C ILE A 230 -2.54 15.74 -12.04
N GLY A 231 -2.82 16.69 -12.93
CA GLY A 231 -4.10 17.41 -12.97
C GLY A 231 -4.18 18.61 -12.02
N MET A 232 -3.05 19.17 -11.62
CA MET A 232 -3.00 20.41 -10.85
C MET A 232 -3.22 21.61 -11.78
N HIS A 233 -4.11 22.53 -11.42
CA HIS A 233 -4.35 23.76 -12.19
C HIS A 233 -3.12 24.67 -12.19
N ASP A 234 -2.99 25.51 -13.22
CA ASP A 234 -1.79 26.31 -13.44
C ASP A 234 -1.48 27.28 -12.29
N ASP A 235 -2.51 27.87 -11.67
CA ASP A 235 -2.33 28.74 -10.50
C ASP A 235 -1.73 27.99 -9.31
N ASP A 236 -2.30 26.83 -8.98
CA ASP A 236 -1.84 25.96 -7.91
C ASP A 236 -0.46 25.38 -8.21
N LYS A 237 -0.25 24.98 -9.47
CA LYS A 237 1.05 24.52 -9.97
C LYS A 237 2.12 25.61 -9.82
N SER A 238 1.78 26.85 -10.12
CA SER A 238 2.69 27.98 -10.01
C SER A 238 3.08 28.27 -8.54
N ARG A 239 2.10 28.20 -7.61
CA ARG A 239 2.36 28.32 -6.16
C ARG A 239 3.26 27.20 -5.67
N TYR A 240 2.94 25.96 -6.00
CA TYR A 240 3.73 24.80 -5.62
C TYR A 240 5.16 24.86 -6.20
N LEU A 241 5.32 25.26 -7.46
CA LEU A 241 6.63 25.45 -8.11
C LEU A 241 7.47 26.54 -7.46
N ARG A 242 6.88 27.64 -6.99
CA ARG A 242 7.63 28.65 -6.23
C ARG A 242 8.21 28.05 -4.95
N ALA A 243 7.38 27.31 -4.20
CA ALA A 243 7.80 26.68 -2.96
C ALA A 243 8.91 25.63 -3.15
N VAL A 244 8.76 24.72 -4.12
CA VAL A 244 9.79 23.66 -4.36
C VAL A 244 11.08 24.19 -5.00
N LYS A 245 11.10 25.41 -5.52
CA LYS A 245 12.31 26.08 -6.02
C LYS A 245 12.98 26.99 -4.98
N SER A 246 12.40 27.10 -3.80
CA SER A 246 13.03 27.83 -2.70
C SER A 246 14.36 27.18 -2.30
N PRO A 247 15.38 27.93 -1.92
CA PRO A 247 16.64 27.35 -1.47
C PRO A 247 16.51 26.56 -0.17
N ASN A 248 15.57 26.93 0.68
CA ASN A 248 15.30 26.26 1.97
C ASN A 248 13.85 26.46 2.38
N GLY A 249 13.42 25.70 3.38
CA GLY A 249 12.08 25.74 3.96
C GLY A 249 11.35 24.40 3.85
N LEU A 250 10.11 24.35 4.29
CA LEU A 250 9.29 23.14 4.36
C LEU A 250 8.13 23.22 3.37
N VAL A 251 8.03 22.24 2.50
CA VAL A 251 6.84 21.97 1.65
C VAL A 251 6.13 20.75 2.21
N LEU A 252 4.87 20.92 2.59
CA LEU A 252 4.06 19.87 3.20
C LEU A 252 2.97 19.40 2.25
N VAL A 253 2.84 18.10 2.02
CA VAL A 253 1.73 17.51 1.25
C VAL A 253 0.83 16.74 2.20
N THR A 254 -0.46 17.07 2.23
CA THR A 254 -1.42 16.47 3.16
C THR A 254 -2.57 15.77 2.48
N GLY A 255 -3.17 14.82 3.18
CA GLY A 255 -4.31 14.04 2.72
C GLY A 255 -4.35 12.64 3.35
N PRO A 256 -5.45 11.89 3.19
CA PRO A 256 -5.56 10.50 3.67
C PRO A 256 -4.62 9.56 2.90
N SER A 257 -4.57 8.31 3.35
CA SER A 257 -3.86 7.25 2.60
C SER A 257 -4.43 7.11 1.20
N GLY A 258 -3.56 6.94 0.21
CA GLY A 258 -3.97 6.78 -1.20
C GLY A 258 -4.46 8.08 -1.88
N SER A 259 -4.24 9.26 -1.30
CA SER A 259 -4.65 10.55 -1.90
C SER A 259 -3.67 11.11 -2.95
N GLY A 260 -2.55 10.43 -3.19
CA GLY A 260 -1.56 10.85 -4.18
C GLY A 260 -0.43 11.73 -3.62
N LYS A 261 -0.24 11.80 -2.29
CA LYS A 261 0.81 12.63 -1.65
C LYS A 261 2.21 12.38 -2.22
N THR A 262 2.62 11.12 -2.27
CA THR A 262 3.95 10.74 -2.80
C THR A 262 4.11 11.14 -4.27
N THR A 263 3.05 11.01 -5.07
CA THR A 263 3.04 11.44 -6.48
C THR A 263 3.30 12.94 -6.60
N VAL A 264 2.66 13.76 -5.73
CA VAL A 264 2.87 15.22 -5.71
C VAL A 264 4.31 15.54 -5.31
N MET A 265 4.84 14.91 -4.25
CA MET A 265 6.24 15.12 -3.83
C MET A 265 7.24 14.74 -4.94
N TYR A 266 7.07 13.57 -5.54
CA TYR A 266 7.92 13.12 -6.62
C TYR A 266 7.85 14.04 -7.85
N ALA A 267 6.65 14.50 -8.21
CA ALA A 267 6.46 15.45 -9.30
C ALA A 267 7.14 16.79 -9.03
N GLY A 268 7.18 17.22 -7.77
CA GLY A 268 7.95 18.40 -7.33
C GLY A 268 9.45 18.17 -7.41
N LEU A 269 9.93 17.05 -6.86
CA LEU A 269 11.37 16.70 -6.91
C LEU A 269 11.90 16.65 -8.34
N GLN A 270 11.17 16.03 -9.28
CA GLN A 270 11.57 15.96 -10.69
C GLN A 270 11.83 17.34 -11.34
N ARG A 271 11.29 18.43 -10.78
CA ARG A 271 11.47 19.80 -11.29
C ARG A 271 12.74 20.46 -10.78
N ILE A 272 13.32 19.97 -9.71
CA ILE A 272 14.45 20.60 -9.04
C ILE A 272 15.70 19.71 -9.00
N VAL A 273 15.52 18.40 -9.06
CA VAL A 273 16.64 17.43 -9.01
C VAL A 273 17.54 17.57 -10.26
N LYS A 274 18.83 17.71 -10.02
CA LYS A 274 19.87 17.79 -11.03
C LYS A 274 21.23 17.39 -10.40
N PRO A 275 22.26 17.09 -11.20
CA PRO A 275 23.57 16.63 -10.67
C PRO A 275 24.22 17.55 -9.63
N GLU A 276 23.95 18.85 -9.71
CA GLU A 276 24.54 19.87 -8.82
C GLU A 276 23.78 20.04 -7.50
N ILE A 277 22.66 19.35 -7.31
CA ILE A 277 21.83 19.42 -6.10
C ILE A 277 21.86 18.07 -5.37
N LYS A 278 22.40 18.03 -4.17
CA LYS A 278 22.46 16.83 -3.36
C LYS A 278 21.09 16.54 -2.72
N THR A 279 20.38 15.59 -3.35
CA THR A 279 19.02 15.25 -2.94
C THR A 279 18.97 13.87 -2.27
N PHE A 280 18.32 13.81 -1.10
CA PHE A 280 18.03 12.57 -0.39
C PHE A 280 16.53 12.36 -0.26
N SER A 281 16.12 11.08 -0.23
CA SER A 281 14.80 10.72 0.27
C SER A 281 14.89 9.63 1.35
N ILE A 282 13.98 9.66 2.33
CA ILE A 282 13.79 8.63 3.33
C ILE A 282 12.35 8.11 3.16
N GLU A 283 12.19 6.83 2.84
CA GLU A 283 10.90 6.29 2.39
C GLU A 283 10.58 4.92 3.00
N ASP A 284 9.30 4.63 3.20
CA ASP A 284 8.79 3.35 3.71
C ASP A 284 7.54 2.89 2.92
N PRO A 285 7.70 2.13 1.82
CA PRO A 285 8.94 1.83 1.09
C PRO A 285 9.29 2.90 0.03
N VAL A 286 10.45 2.74 -0.65
CA VAL A 286 10.74 3.44 -1.91
C VAL A 286 9.79 2.94 -2.98
N ILE A 287 8.99 3.86 -3.58
CA ILE A 287 7.94 3.50 -4.54
C ILE A 287 8.46 3.49 -5.98
N ALA A 288 9.30 4.44 -6.33
CA ALA A 288 9.91 4.54 -7.67
C ALA A 288 11.34 5.04 -7.57
N VAL A 289 12.18 4.63 -8.52
CA VAL A 289 13.56 5.09 -8.61
C VAL A 289 13.61 6.46 -9.28
N LEU A 290 14.19 7.43 -8.60
CA LEU A 290 14.39 8.79 -9.12
C LEU A 290 15.86 9.00 -9.48
N PRO A 291 16.16 9.43 -10.72
CA PRO A 291 17.52 9.81 -11.08
C PRO A 291 18.03 10.95 -10.17
N TRP A 292 19.31 10.91 -9.80
CA TRP A 292 19.99 11.94 -8.99
C TRP A 292 19.46 12.10 -7.56
N VAL A 293 18.63 11.18 -7.07
CA VAL A 293 18.17 11.13 -5.69
C VAL A 293 18.81 9.95 -4.98
N THR A 294 19.45 10.18 -3.86
CA THR A 294 19.88 9.11 -2.96
C THR A 294 18.70 8.67 -2.11
N GLN A 295 18.06 7.59 -2.52
CA GLN A 295 16.84 7.07 -1.88
C GLN A 295 17.20 6.06 -0.79
N VAL A 296 16.80 6.34 0.45
CA VAL A 296 17.11 5.55 1.64
C VAL A 296 15.84 4.86 2.14
N PRO A 297 15.73 3.53 2.00
CA PRO A 297 14.59 2.81 2.54
C PRO A 297 14.67 2.71 4.07
N VAL A 298 13.53 2.92 4.73
CA VAL A 298 13.37 2.62 6.16
C VAL A 298 13.49 1.12 6.38
N ASN A 299 14.24 0.72 7.42
CA ASN A 299 14.34 -0.66 7.86
C ASN A 299 14.25 -0.71 9.40
N ARG A 300 13.04 -0.83 9.91
CA ARG A 300 12.76 -0.82 11.36
C ARG A 300 13.43 -1.99 12.09
N LYS A 301 13.59 -3.15 11.43
CA LYS A 301 14.27 -4.33 12.00
C LYS A 301 15.75 -4.07 12.24
N ALA A 302 16.37 -3.25 11.40
CA ALA A 302 17.77 -2.83 11.54
C ALA A 302 17.95 -1.52 12.34
N GLY A 303 16.88 -0.98 12.93
CA GLY A 303 16.92 0.30 13.65
C GLY A 303 16.98 1.54 12.75
N MET A 304 16.85 1.39 11.44
CA MET A 304 16.87 2.47 10.45
C MET A 304 15.48 3.10 10.34
N THR A 305 15.09 3.88 11.34
CA THR A 305 13.81 4.61 11.39
C THR A 305 13.93 5.98 10.72
N PHE A 306 12.79 6.63 10.43
CA PHE A 306 12.79 8.01 9.92
C PHE A 306 13.63 8.96 10.78
N GLU A 307 13.44 8.92 12.10
CA GLU A 307 14.15 9.73 13.06
C GLU A 307 15.67 9.49 13.05
N HIS A 308 16.09 8.21 13.05
CA HIS A 308 17.50 7.85 12.99
C HIS A 308 18.15 8.33 11.69
N LEU A 309 17.48 8.12 10.56
CA LEU A 309 17.98 8.50 9.24
C LEU A 309 18.07 10.01 9.07
N GLN A 310 17.08 10.79 9.54
CA GLN A 310 17.14 12.25 9.50
C GLN A 310 18.37 12.80 10.23
N ARG A 311 18.69 12.28 11.42
CA ARG A 311 19.90 12.65 12.15
C ARG A 311 21.19 12.30 11.40
N ALA A 312 21.19 11.19 10.66
CA ALA A 312 22.35 10.82 9.87
C ALA A 312 22.55 11.73 8.66
N LEU A 313 21.47 12.23 8.05
CA LEU A 313 21.52 13.09 6.87
C LEU A 313 22.22 14.44 7.12
N THR A 314 22.17 14.97 8.35
CA THR A 314 22.85 16.23 8.70
C THR A 314 24.35 16.23 8.34
N ARG A 315 24.96 15.03 8.24
CA ARG A 315 26.39 14.87 7.91
C ARG A 315 26.64 14.46 6.46
N GLN A 316 25.61 14.48 5.63
CA GLN A 316 25.68 14.05 4.22
C GLN A 316 25.64 15.23 3.25
N ASP A 317 25.73 16.45 3.75
CA ASP A 317 25.69 17.69 2.94
C ASP A 317 24.49 17.75 2.00
N PRO A 318 23.25 17.62 2.50
CA PRO A 318 22.06 17.64 1.66
C PRO A 318 21.63 19.07 1.32
N ASP A 319 21.21 19.31 0.09
CA ASP A 319 20.47 20.52 -0.30
C ASP A 319 18.96 20.30 -0.16
N VAL A 320 18.49 19.12 -0.58
CA VAL A 320 17.08 18.76 -0.59
C VAL A 320 16.86 17.43 0.12
N ILE A 321 15.89 17.40 1.02
CA ILE A 321 15.50 16.22 1.79
C ILE A 321 14.02 15.94 1.59
N MET A 322 13.67 14.75 1.10
CA MET A 322 12.29 14.26 1.12
C MET A 322 12.11 13.24 2.24
N VAL A 323 11.11 13.44 3.10
CA VAL A 323 10.72 12.49 4.14
C VAL A 323 9.34 11.94 3.81
N GLY A 324 9.22 10.63 3.64
CA GLY A 324 8.01 9.95 3.13
C GLY A 324 6.76 10.19 3.97
N GLY A 325 6.89 10.51 5.26
CA GLY A 325 5.75 10.87 6.11
C GLY A 325 6.15 11.26 7.53
N VAL A 326 5.37 12.16 8.10
CA VAL A 326 5.45 12.55 9.50
C VAL A 326 4.49 11.67 10.30
N ASP A 327 5.04 10.73 11.07
CA ASP A 327 4.29 9.79 11.92
C ASP A 327 4.44 10.08 13.43
N SER A 328 5.37 10.97 13.81
CA SER A 328 5.66 11.31 15.20
C SER A 328 6.14 12.75 15.33
N LEU A 329 6.07 13.28 16.57
CA LEU A 329 6.61 14.60 16.91
C LEU A 329 8.09 14.70 16.53
N ALA A 330 8.89 13.70 16.87
CA ALA A 330 10.33 13.69 16.60
C ALA A 330 10.66 13.80 15.11
N VAL A 331 9.87 13.14 14.23
CA VAL A 331 10.04 13.26 12.78
C VAL A 331 9.62 14.64 12.28
N ALA A 332 8.53 15.23 12.84
CA ALA A 332 8.10 16.58 12.51
C ALA A 332 9.15 17.62 12.87
N GLU A 333 9.66 17.55 14.11
CA GLU A 333 10.74 18.42 14.58
C GLU A 333 12.00 18.32 13.72
N GLY A 334 12.39 17.07 13.35
CA GLY A 334 13.54 16.85 12.48
C GLY A 334 13.36 17.51 11.10
N CYS A 335 12.17 17.41 10.47
CA CYS A 335 11.88 18.09 9.22
C CYS A 335 12.00 19.62 9.34
N LEU A 336 11.44 20.19 10.39
CA LEU A 336 11.47 21.63 10.64
C LEU A 336 12.89 22.11 10.94
N GLN A 337 13.67 21.38 11.75
CA GLN A 337 15.07 21.69 12.01
C GLN A 337 15.90 21.73 10.74
N HIS A 338 15.75 20.72 9.85
CA HIS A 338 16.43 20.74 8.56
C HIS A 338 16.04 21.95 7.71
N ALA A 339 14.75 22.32 7.70
CA ALA A 339 14.28 23.51 6.98
C ALA A 339 14.88 24.82 7.54
N LEU A 340 14.95 24.95 8.87
CA LEU A 340 15.49 26.11 9.55
C LEU A 340 17.00 26.29 9.39
N ILE A 341 17.76 25.19 9.28
CA ILE A 341 19.23 25.26 9.09
C ILE A 341 19.66 25.44 7.63
N GLY A 342 18.70 25.53 6.68
CA GLY A 342 18.99 25.93 5.32
C GLY A 342 18.72 24.88 4.22
N HIS A 343 18.05 23.75 4.54
CA HIS A 343 17.70 22.75 3.56
C HIS A 343 16.25 22.94 3.05
N LEU A 344 15.99 22.55 1.80
CA LEU A 344 14.62 22.39 1.32
C LEU A 344 14.11 21.01 1.74
N VAL A 345 13.02 20.99 2.50
CA VAL A 345 12.40 19.75 2.98
C VAL A 345 11.02 19.56 2.36
N LEU A 346 10.77 18.36 1.80
CA LEU A 346 9.45 17.93 1.34
C LEU A 346 8.99 16.79 2.24
N THR A 347 7.77 16.86 2.77
CA THR A 347 7.23 15.77 3.59
C THR A 347 5.72 15.62 3.46
N THR A 348 5.17 14.53 4.04
CA THR A 348 3.72 14.34 4.08
C THR A 348 3.18 14.26 5.49
N LEU A 349 1.93 14.67 5.65
CA LEU A 349 1.17 14.55 6.88
C LEU A 349 -0.24 14.03 6.58
N HIS A 350 -0.82 13.29 7.50
CA HIS A 350 -2.23 12.91 7.42
C HIS A 350 -3.10 14.01 8.05
N ALA A 351 -3.70 14.87 7.23
CA ALA A 351 -4.72 15.82 7.65
C ALA A 351 -5.78 16.00 6.54
N ASN A 352 -6.92 16.58 6.89
CA ASN A 352 -8.05 16.67 5.98
C ASN A 352 -7.96 17.82 4.98
N SER A 353 -7.28 18.91 5.34
CA SER A 353 -7.07 20.10 4.50
C SER A 353 -5.69 20.69 4.75
N ALA A 354 -5.27 21.62 3.90
CA ALA A 354 -4.03 22.36 4.07
C ALA A 354 -4.01 23.14 5.41
N ALA A 355 -5.10 23.83 5.73
CA ALA A 355 -5.21 24.56 6.98
C ALA A 355 -5.23 23.64 8.21
N SER A 356 -5.92 22.49 8.15
CA SER A 356 -5.93 21.53 9.26
C SER A 356 -4.58 20.83 9.47
N ALA A 357 -3.69 20.84 8.50
CA ALA A 357 -2.34 20.34 8.70
C ALA A 357 -1.52 21.22 9.65
N VAL A 358 -1.74 22.54 9.62
CA VAL A 358 -1.10 23.50 10.57
C VAL A 358 -1.55 23.19 12.00
N THR A 359 -2.86 23.16 12.24
CA THR A 359 -3.39 22.88 13.59
C THR A 359 -2.95 21.52 14.09
N ARG A 360 -2.91 20.51 13.23
CA ARG A 360 -2.43 19.18 13.59
C ARG A 360 -0.96 19.17 14.03
N LEU A 361 -0.07 19.90 13.36
CA LEU A 361 1.33 20.03 13.80
C LEU A 361 1.44 20.76 15.13
N LEU A 362 0.66 21.82 15.34
CA LEU A 362 0.57 22.52 16.63
C LEU A 362 0.05 21.62 17.75
N ASP A 363 -0.96 20.79 17.48
CA ASP A 363 -1.53 19.82 18.41
C ASP A 363 -0.56 18.66 18.73
N MET A 364 0.32 18.30 17.79
CA MET A 364 1.40 17.35 18.03
C MET A 364 2.48 17.90 18.96
N GLY A 365 2.50 19.20 19.23
CA GLY A 365 3.45 19.86 20.13
C GLY A 365 4.52 20.68 19.42
N ILE A 366 4.40 20.91 18.11
CA ILE A 366 5.32 21.80 17.38
C ILE A 366 5.12 23.24 17.82
N GLU A 367 6.21 23.92 18.07
CA GLU A 367 6.20 25.34 18.43
C GLU A 367 5.79 26.21 17.23
N PRO A 368 4.85 27.18 17.43
CA PRO A 368 4.33 28.01 16.34
C PRO A 368 5.41 28.74 15.54
N PHE A 369 6.47 29.21 16.18
CA PHE A 369 7.55 29.95 15.51
C PHE A 369 8.30 29.05 14.50
N MET A 370 8.49 27.77 14.81
CA MET A 370 9.16 26.83 13.89
C MET A 370 8.36 26.67 12.60
N LEU A 371 7.02 26.60 12.70
CA LEU A 371 6.15 26.52 11.53
C LEU A 371 6.15 27.83 10.74
N ALA A 372 6.00 28.96 11.43
CA ALA A 372 5.94 30.28 10.80
C ALA A 372 7.22 30.62 10.02
N GLU A 373 8.39 30.24 10.54
CA GLU A 373 9.69 30.53 9.92
C GLU A 373 10.09 29.57 8.81
N SER A 374 9.59 28.32 8.83
CA SER A 374 10.04 27.29 7.89
C SER A 374 9.04 26.92 6.82
N LEU A 375 7.74 27.05 7.09
CA LEU A 375 6.70 26.56 6.20
C LEU A 375 6.50 27.44 4.98
N LEU A 376 6.72 26.93 3.79
CA LEU A 376 6.57 27.65 2.52
C LEU A 376 5.18 27.44 1.91
N CYS A 377 4.73 26.18 1.92
CA CYS A 377 3.52 25.79 1.22
C CYS A 377 2.95 24.49 1.80
N ILE A 378 1.63 24.38 1.82
CA ILE A 378 0.91 23.15 2.13
C ILE A 378 0.03 22.79 0.95
N VAL A 379 0.17 21.56 0.44
CA VAL A 379 -0.65 21.02 -0.63
C VAL A 379 -1.61 19.99 -0.06
N GLY A 380 -2.89 20.31 0.00
CA GLY A 380 -3.95 19.35 0.25
C GLY A 380 -4.24 18.54 -1.03
N ALA A 381 -4.29 17.20 -0.92
CA ALA A 381 -4.49 16.33 -2.07
C ALA A 381 -5.60 15.30 -1.82
N ARG A 382 -6.42 15.04 -2.85
CA ARG A 382 -7.39 13.96 -2.96
C ARG A 382 -7.34 13.35 -4.35
N LEU A 383 -7.82 12.13 -4.50
CA LEU A 383 -7.98 11.49 -5.80
C LEU A 383 -9.47 11.28 -6.07
N ALA A 384 -9.96 11.85 -7.16
CA ALA A 384 -11.27 11.59 -7.74
C ALA A 384 -11.16 10.64 -8.93
N ARG A 385 -12.16 9.79 -9.17
CA ARG A 385 -12.23 8.94 -10.34
C ARG A 385 -12.63 9.79 -11.55
N LYS A 386 -11.99 9.54 -12.69
CA LYS A 386 -12.36 10.17 -13.95
C LYS A 386 -13.61 9.52 -14.53
N VAL A 387 -14.47 10.31 -15.16
CA VAL A 387 -15.57 9.78 -15.97
C VAL A 387 -14.98 8.89 -17.08
N CYS A 388 -15.57 7.74 -17.30
CA CYS A 388 -15.12 6.82 -18.34
C CYS A 388 -15.33 7.42 -19.73
N PRO A 389 -14.30 7.59 -20.56
CA PRO A 389 -14.43 8.25 -21.85
C PRO A 389 -15.28 7.49 -22.86
N GLN A 390 -15.42 6.16 -22.71
CA GLN A 390 -16.21 5.34 -23.64
C GLN A 390 -17.72 5.34 -23.34
N CYS A 391 -18.14 5.73 -22.14
CA CYS A 391 -19.55 5.75 -21.77
C CYS A 391 -19.97 7.05 -21.10
N ALA A 392 -19.18 8.11 -21.30
CA ALA A 392 -19.52 9.45 -20.83
C ALA A 392 -20.80 9.96 -21.51
N GLU A 393 -21.70 10.50 -20.70
CA GLU A 393 -22.95 11.14 -21.15
C GLU A 393 -23.22 12.39 -20.31
N PRO A 394 -24.01 13.35 -20.82
CA PRO A 394 -24.44 14.51 -20.04
C PRO A 394 -25.14 14.10 -18.74
N ASP A 395 -24.88 14.83 -17.67
CA ASP A 395 -25.48 14.63 -16.35
C ASP A 395 -26.22 15.89 -15.90
N GLU A 396 -27.34 15.68 -15.25
CA GLU A 396 -28.11 16.72 -14.57
C GLU A 396 -28.17 16.40 -13.06
N PRO A 397 -27.15 16.81 -12.28
CA PRO A 397 -27.10 16.52 -10.87
C PRO A 397 -28.33 17.07 -10.13
N ALA A 398 -28.87 16.28 -9.20
CA ALA A 398 -30.01 16.73 -8.39
C ALA A 398 -29.66 18.04 -7.66
N PHE A 399 -30.59 18.98 -7.63
CA PHE A 399 -30.41 20.30 -7.00
C PHE A 399 -29.95 20.18 -5.54
N GLY A 400 -30.49 19.24 -4.77
CA GLY A 400 -30.11 18.99 -3.39
C GLY A 400 -28.66 18.53 -3.19
N VAL A 401 -27.99 18.05 -4.26
CA VAL A 401 -26.56 17.68 -4.24
C VAL A 401 -25.72 18.83 -4.75
N LEU A 402 -26.12 19.42 -5.86
CA LEU A 402 -25.34 20.47 -6.54
C LEU A 402 -25.32 21.78 -5.76
N SER A 403 -26.45 22.25 -5.22
CA SER A 403 -26.55 23.56 -4.55
C SER A 403 -25.62 23.67 -3.33
N PRO A 404 -25.67 22.75 -2.34
CA PRO A 404 -24.76 22.81 -1.19
C PRO A 404 -23.29 22.69 -1.59
N PHE A 405 -22.99 21.90 -2.63
CA PHE A 405 -21.65 21.74 -3.12
C PHE A 405 -21.13 23.01 -3.83
N ALA A 406 -21.97 23.66 -4.63
CA ALA A 406 -21.66 24.93 -5.27
C ALA A 406 -21.43 26.05 -4.26
N GLU A 407 -22.21 26.09 -3.15
CA GLU A 407 -21.98 27.05 -2.06
C GLU A 407 -20.62 26.82 -1.38
N ARG A 408 -20.27 25.57 -1.08
CA ARG A 408 -18.95 25.25 -0.52
C ARG A 408 -17.82 25.62 -1.50
N ALA A 409 -17.99 25.32 -2.78
CA ALA A 409 -17.00 25.66 -3.80
C ALA A 409 -16.87 27.18 -3.95
N ARG A 410 -17.97 27.93 -3.88
CA ARG A 410 -17.96 29.39 -3.89
C ARG A 410 -17.21 29.97 -2.69
N ALA A 411 -17.49 29.47 -1.49
CA ALA A 411 -16.74 29.84 -0.30
C ALA A 411 -15.25 29.45 -0.40
N GLY A 412 -14.93 28.44 -1.19
CA GLY A 412 -13.58 27.94 -1.48
C GLY A 412 -12.89 28.58 -2.69
N GLY A 413 -13.44 29.66 -3.29
CA GLY A 413 -12.79 30.43 -4.35
C GLY A 413 -13.18 30.03 -5.78
N TYR A 414 -14.25 29.25 -6.00
CA TYR A 414 -14.74 28.93 -7.34
C TYR A 414 -16.23 29.20 -7.50
N VAL A 415 -16.59 30.04 -8.47
CA VAL A 415 -17.98 30.37 -8.80
C VAL A 415 -18.44 29.49 -9.95
N LEU A 416 -19.57 28.80 -9.75
CA LEU A 416 -20.20 27.98 -10.79
C LEU A 416 -20.66 28.89 -11.94
N PRO A 417 -20.32 28.57 -13.20
CA PRO A 417 -20.81 29.33 -14.37
C PRO A 417 -22.33 29.20 -14.55
N ASP A 418 -22.96 30.12 -15.28
CA ASP A 418 -24.42 30.15 -15.43
C ASP A 418 -25.00 28.91 -16.14
N ASN A 419 -24.25 28.31 -17.08
CA ASN A 419 -24.68 27.12 -17.83
C ASN A 419 -23.62 26.00 -17.68
N PRO A 420 -23.46 25.41 -16.49
CA PRO A 420 -22.48 24.38 -16.29
C PRO A 420 -22.88 23.12 -17.03
N LYS A 421 -21.91 22.45 -17.64
CA LYS A 421 -22.10 21.11 -18.23
C LYS A 421 -21.42 20.09 -17.36
N PHE A 422 -22.19 19.09 -16.96
CA PHE A 422 -21.66 17.99 -16.18
C PHE A 422 -21.71 16.70 -16.99
N MET A 423 -20.83 15.77 -16.64
CA MET A 423 -20.72 14.46 -17.26
C MET A 423 -20.81 13.36 -16.21
N ARG A 424 -21.41 12.23 -16.59
CA ARG A 424 -21.38 10.98 -15.83
C ARG A 424 -21.03 9.82 -16.74
N GLY A 425 -20.58 8.71 -16.19
CA GLY A 425 -20.40 7.48 -16.94
C GLY A 425 -21.61 6.57 -16.77
N ARG A 426 -22.21 6.12 -17.88
CA ARG A 426 -23.34 5.18 -17.90
C ARG A 426 -22.97 3.80 -17.36
N GLY A 427 -21.70 3.40 -17.50
CA GLY A 427 -21.22 2.05 -17.29
C GLY A 427 -21.10 1.27 -18.59
N CYS A 428 -19.96 0.62 -18.80
CA CYS A 428 -19.67 -0.22 -19.98
C CYS A 428 -18.58 -1.24 -19.61
N ASP A 429 -18.26 -2.17 -20.53
CA ASP A 429 -17.23 -3.18 -20.30
C ASP A 429 -15.85 -2.56 -20.03
N HIS A 430 -15.50 -1.46 -20.71
CA HIS A 430 -14.24 -0.75 -20.50
C HIS A 430 -14.04 -0.27 -19.05
N CYS A 431 -15.09 0.22 -18.41
CA CYS A 431 -15.06 0.62 -17.00
C CYS A 431 -15.65 -0.46 -16.06
N ARG A 432 -15.93 -1.66 -16.54
CA ARG A 432 -16.54 -2.75 -15.78
C ARG A 432 -17.85 -2.34 -15.07
N GLY A 433 -18.69 -1.61 -15.78
CA GLY A 433 -19.99 -1.14 -15.27
C GLY A 433 -19.93 0.05 -14.31
N THR A 434 -18.73 0.50 -13.86
CA THR A 434 -18.59 1.54 -12.81
C THR A 434 -18.86 2.97 -13.30
N GLY A 435 -18.85 3.23 -14.61
CA GLY A 435 -18.91 4.56 -15.18
C GLY A 435 -17.64 5.40 -15.02
N HIS A 436 -16.60 4.87 -14.35
CA HIS A 436 -15.34 5.58 -14.05
C HIS A 436 -14.13 4.77 -14.51
N ARG A 437 -13.06 5.45 -14.94
CA ARG A 437 -11.78 4.83 -15.25
C ARG A 437 -10.61 5.79 -15.06
N GLY A 438 -9.65 5.37 -14.23
CA GLY A 438 -8.51 6.17 -13.85
C GLY A 438 -8.88 7.27 -12.85
N ARG A 439 -7.86 8.00 -12.40
CA ARG A 439 -7.99 9.00 -11.33
C ARG A 439 -7.40 10.34 -11.76
N VAL A 440 -7.88 11.40 -11.15
CA VAL A 440 -7.34 12.76 -11.24
C VAL A 440 -7.14 13.31 -9.83
N GLY A 441 -6.06 14.06 -9.63
CA GLY A 441 -5.86 14.78 -8.37
C GLY A 441 -6.84 15.93 -8.22
N LEU A 442 -7.31 16.16 -7.00
CA LEU A 442 -7.93 17.40 -6.55
C LEU A 442 -6.96 18.04 -5.56
N TYR A 443 -6.75 19.34 -5.72
CA TYR A 443 -5.73 20.05 -4.96
C TYR A 443 -6.25 21.32 -4.32
N GLU A 444 -5.64 21.67 -3.21
CA GLU A 444 -5.67 23.01 -2.61
C GLU A 444 -4.23 23.36 -2.22
N VAL A 445 -3.77 24.51 -2.62
CA VAL A 445 -2.38 24.93 -2.40
C VAL A 445 -2.36 26.20 -1.57
N MET A 446 -2.05 26.07 -0.29
CA MET A 446 -1.91 27.16 0.67
C MET A 446 -0.45 27.59 0.70
N GLU A 447 -0.14 28.70 0.05
CA GLU A 447 1.16 29.35 0.10
C GLU A 447 1.23 30.22 1.35
N MET A 448 2.31 30.09 2.10
CA MET A 448 2.48 30.86 3.34
C MET A 448 2.98 32.28 3.04
N ASP A 449 2.44 33.24 3.76
CA ASP A 449 2.86 34.64 3.75
C ASP A 449 2.85 35.20 5.18
N ASP A 450 3.28 36.46 5.33
CA ASP A 450 3.42 37.13 6.64
C ASP A 450 2.13 37.13 7.47
N ASP A 451 0.95 37.25 6.81
CA ASP A 451 -0.32 37.26 7.52
C ASP A 451 -0.69 35.87 8.04
N LEU A 452 -0.55 34.82 7.19
CA LEU A 452 -0.78 33.44 7.59
C LEU A 452 0.25 33.01 8.65
N CYS A 453 1.52 33.41 8.51
CA CYS A 453 2.55 33.16 9.53
C CYS A 453 2.18 33.80 10.89
N ARG A 454 1.68 35.02 10.87
CA ARG A 454 1.19 35.68 12.10
C ARG A 454 0.02 34.91 12.71
N MET A 455 -0.95 34.48 11.89
CA MET A 455 -2.08 33.68 12.37
C MET A 455 -1.62 32.31 12.93
N VAL A 456 -0.58 31.70 12.39
CA VAL A 456 0.05 30.49 12.95
C VAL A 456 0.66 30.76 14.30
N MET A 457 1.39 31.89 14.47
CA MET A 457 1.95 32.34 15.75
C MET A 457 0.86 32.54 16.81
N GLU A 458 -0.30 33.05 16.41
CA GLU A 458 -1.47 33.26 17.26
C GLU A 458 -2.29 32.00 17.50
N ARG A 459 -1.88 30.83 16.95
CA ARG A 459 -2.60 29.55 16.99
C ARG A 459 -4.04 29.67 16.47
N ALA A 460 -4.25 30.40 15.38
CA ALA A 460 -5.56 30.61 14.79
C ALA A 460 -6.19 29.23 14.36
N PRO A 461 -7.50 29.07 14.49
CA PRO A 461 -8.18 27.84 14.10
C PRO A 461 -8.10 27.61 12.59
N ALA A 462 -8.12 26.32 12.16
CA ALA A 462 -7.99 25.92 10.77
C ALA A 462 -8.97 26.66 9.83
N LYS A 463 -10.21 26.91 10.29
CA LYS A 463 -11.22 27.64 9.50
C LYS A 463 -10.78 29.07 9.19
N ALA A 464 -10.23 29.79 10.17
CA ALA A 464 -9.74 31.16 9.97
C ALA A 464 -8.54 31.20 9.02
N LEU A 465 -7.60 30.25 9.14
CA LEU A 465 -6.48 30.08 8.23
C LEU A 465 -6.96 29.82 6.79
N GLN A 466 -7.93 28.91 6.62
CA GLN A 466 -8.50 28.59 5.30
C GLN A 466 -9.19 29.83 4.68
N GLU A 467 -10.02 30.55 5.45
CA GLU A 467 -10.70 31.76 4.97
C GLU A 467 -9.69 32.86 4.56
N ALA A 468 -8.62 33.03 5.33
CA ALA A 468 -7.55 33.97 5.00
C ALA A 468 -6.82 33.54 3.71
N ALA A 469 -6.48 32.28 3.56
CA ALA A 469 -5.82 31.72 2.38
C ALA A 469 -6.70 31.85 1.12
N VAL A 470 -8.02 31.59 1.23
CA VAL A 470 -8.96 31.75 0.12
C VAL A 470 -9.07 33.22 -0.33
N LYS A 471 -9.10 34.18 0.60
CA LYS A 471 -9.07 35.61 0.27
C LYS A 471 -7.82 36.00 -0.51
N LYS A 472 -6.72 35.27 -0.35
CA LYS A 472 -5.45 35.43 -1.08
C LYS A 472 -5.37 34.59 -2.37
N GLY A 473 -6.49 33.97 -2.76
CA GLY A 473 -6.65 33.25 -4.01
C GLY A 473 -6.37 31.75 -3.93
N MET A 474 -6.25 31.13 -2.74
CA MET A 474 -6.26 29.69 -2.61
C MET A 474 -7.60 29.13 -3.10
N THR A 475 -7.55 28.03 -3.85
CA THR A 475 -8.75 27.26 -4.23
C THR A 475 -8.83 26.03 -3.30
N THR A 476 -9.99 25.80 -2.67
CA THR A 476 -10.16 24.62 -1.80
C THR A 476 -10.39 23.34 -2.62
N LEU A 477 -10.23 22.19 -1.97
CA LEU A 477 -10.53 20.87 -2.60
C LEU A 477 -11.95 20.80 -3.18
N ALA A 478 -12.95 21.40 -2.49
CA ALA A 478 -14.33 21.42 -2.98
C ALA A 478 -14.47 22.28 -4.26
N ALA A 479 -13.78 23.40 -4.29
CA ALA A 479 -13.76 24.31 -5.42
C ALA A 479 -13.05 23.69 -6.63
N ASP A 480 -11.90 23.06 -6.44
CA ASP A 480 -11.19 22.34 -7.49
C ASP A 480 -11.99 21.12 -8.00
N GLY A 481 -12.66 20.40 -7.09
CA GLY A 481 -13.56 19.30 -7.45
C GLY A 481 -14.74 19.73 -8.32
N LEU A 482 -15.40 20.85 -7.98
CA LEU A 482 -16.50 21.37 -8.79
C LEU A 482 -16.00 21.88 -10.16
N ARG A 483 -14.87 22.55 -10.21
CA ARG A 483 -14.22 22.98 -11.46
C ARG A 483 -13.98 21.80 -12.39
N LYS A 484 -13.36 20.73 -11.91
CA LYS A 484 -13.11 19.52 -12.69
C LYS A 484 -14.38 18.76 -13.08
N ALA A 485 -15.45 18.88 -12.30
CA ALA A 485 -16.76 18.35 -12.69
C ALA A 485 -17.38 19.15 -13.85
N VAL A 486 -17.25 20.48 -13.85
CA VAL A 486 -17.69 21.34 -14.97
C VAL A 486 -16.85 21.08 -16.24
N GLU A 487 -15.56 20.78 -16.08
CA GLU A 487 -14.67 20.38 -17.18
C GLU A 487 -14.97 18.96 -17.72
N GLY A 488 -15.89 18.23 -17.08
CA GLY A 488 -16.26 16.86 -17.46
C GLY A 488 -15.21 15.79 -17.13
N ILE A 489 -14.18 16.13 -16.37
CA ILE A 489 -13.10 15.20 -15.97
C ILE A 489 -13.61 14.19 -14.95
N THR A 490 -14.41 14.65 -13.99
CA THR A 490 -15.04 13.82 -12.96
C THR A 490 -16.53 14.12 -12.88
N SER A 491 -17.31 13.31 -12.16
CA SER A 491 -18.72 13.62 -11.93
C SER A 491 -18.90 14.47 -10.66
N VAL A 492 -20.02 15.21 -10.59
CA VAL A 492 -20.38 15.97 -9.37
C VAL A 492 -20.47 15.06 -8.16
N PHE A 493 -21.10 13.89 -8.33
CA PHE A 493 -21.21 12.90 -7.23
C PHE A 493 -19.86 12.46 -6.70
N GLU A 494 -18.91 12.17 -7.58
CA GLU A 494 -17.55 11.75 -7.18
C GLU A 494 -16.78 12.91 -6.52
N ALA A 495 -16.88 14.12 -7.06
CA ALA A 495 -16.25 15.30 -6.46
C ALA A 495 -16.80 15.57 -5.05
N VAL A 496 -18.12 15.47 -4.85
CA VAL A 496 -18.74 15.56 -3.51
C VAL A 496 -18.21 14.47 -2.60
N ARG A 497 -18.21 13.21 -3.05
CA ARG A 497 -17.79 12.05 -2.26
C ARG A 497 -16.38 12.20 -1.69
N VAL A 498 -15.43 12.68 -2.49
CA VAL A 498 -14.01 12.74 -2.07
C VAL A 498 -13.66 14.04 -1.33
N THR A 499 -14.47 15.08 -1.45
CA THR A 499 -14.28 16.37 -0.76
C THR A 499 -15.21 16.55 0.43
N HIS A 500 -16.13 15.62 0.66
CA HIS A 500 -16.96 15.62 1.87
C HIS A 500 -16.08 15.22 3.05
N THR A 501 -15.55 16.21 3.74
CA THR A 501 -15.01 16.01 5.08
C THR A 501 -16.19 16.04 6.04
N THR A 502 -16.43 14.95 6.76
CA THR A 502 -17.19 15.04 8.01
C THR A 502 -16.41 16.00 8.90
N GLU A 503 -16.91 17.23 9.02
CA GLU A 503 -16.50 18.13 10.08
C GLU A 503 -16.90 17.42 11.37
N GLY A 504 -15.91 16.85 12.06
CA GLY A 504 -16.01 16.35 13.42
C GLY A 504 -15.61 17.41 14.39
#